data_63be5e5ae338322d7217eddaa54bc191
#
_entry.id   63be5e5ae338322d7217eddaa54bc191
#
_cell.length_a   1.000
_cell.length_b   1.000
_cell.length_c   1.000
_cell.angle_alpha   90.00
_cell.angle_beta   90.00
_cell.angle_gamma   90.00
#
_symmetry.space_group_name_H-M   'P 1'
#
loop_
_entity.id
_entity.type
_entity.pdbx_description
1 polymer ?
#
loop_
_entity_poly.entity_id
_entity_poly.type
_entity_poly.pdbx_seq_one_letter_code
_entity_poly.pdbx_strand_id
1 'polypeptide(L)'
;MTKLIIHRQQREAQYYSENLGEGINLDMMLIPSGSFQMGTPDQEIERLCKEYDRDYFQRESPQHTVNISAFFMGRYPITQVQWRAIAATAKIDIDLELEPSHFKEPYQEQDRWTRPVEQVNWEQATEFCKRLSRETTREYRLPSEAEWEYACRAGTTTAFHFGETITTDLANYRGTDWEKDQKVYPGNYGRGPKGIYRKQTTPVGYFKVANAFGLYDMHGNVWEWCEDDYHPNYQGAPTDGSAWISKNKYTTKVLRGGSWGLYPYLCRSAFRNLNFRRDYRLYYYGFRVVCVFGRTL
;
A
#
# COMPACT_ATOMS: atom_id res chain seq x y z
N MET A 1 -7.98 -16.99 26.47
CA MET A 1 -7.21 -16.63 25.26
C MET A 1 -8.11 -16.83 24.06
N THR A 2 -8.35 -15.81 23.26
CA THR A 2 -9.12 -15.93 22.01
C THR A 2 -8.27 -16.71 21.00
N LYS A 3 -8.75 -17.89 20.58
CA LYS A 3 -8.06 -18.70 19.58
C LYS A 3 -8.39 -18.13 18.19
N LEU A 4 -7.38 -17.66 17.46
CA LEU A 4 -7.53 -17.26 16.08
C LEU A 4 -7.47 -18.50 15.18
N ILE A 5 -8.44 -18.65 14.27
CA ILE A 5 -8.48 -19.73 13.28
C ILE A 5 -8.22 -19.09 11.92
N ILE A 6 -7.14 -19.51 11.25
CA ILE A 6 -6.78 -19.04 9.92
C ILE A 6 -7.25 -20.09 8.90
N HIS A 7 -8.21 -19.74 8.06
CA HIS A 7 -8.64 -20.55 6.94
C HIS A 7 -7.87 -20.11 5.69
N ARG A 8 -7.16 -21.04 5.07
CA ARG A 8 -6.44 -20.80 3.81
C ARG A 8 -7.22 -21.39 2.65
N GLN A 9 -7.42 -20.61 1.59
CA GLN A 9 -8.02 -21.05 0.32
C GLN A 9 -7.00 -20.82 -0.79
N GLN A 10 -6.82 -21.82 -1.63
CA GLN A 10 -6.06 -21.67 -2.86
C GLN A 10 -6.96 -21.05 -3.93
N ARG A 11 -6.45 -20.03 -4.62
CA ARG A 11 -7.13 -19.37 -5.74
C ARG A 11 -6.13 -19.14 -6.87
N GLU A 12 -6.64 -19.05 -8.08
CA GLU A 12 -5.86 -18.68 -9.25
C GLU A 12 -6.03 -17.19 -9.53
N ALA A 13 -4.94 -16.53 -9.90
CA ALA A 13 -4.93 -15.13 -10.30
C ALA A 13 -4.09 -15.00 -11.58
N GLN A 14 -4.58 -14.21 -12.53
CA GLN A 14 -3.87 -13.94 -13.79
C GLN A 14 -2.83 -12.85 -13.58
N TYR A 15 -1.67 -13.01 -14.22
CA TYR A 15 -0.61 -12.01 -14.18
C TYR A 15 0.24 -12.08 -15.45
N TYR A 16 1.02 -11.04 -15.67
CA TYR A 16 2.17 -11.07 -16.57
C TYR A 16 3.42 -10.62 -15.81
N SER A 17 4.59 -11.03 -16.28
CA SER A 17 5.88 -10.58 -15.74
C SER A 17 6.53 -9.62 -16.71
N GLU A 18 6.78 -8.40 -16.26
CA GLU A 18 7.59 -7.42 -16.99
C GLU A 18 9.07 -7.69 -16.73
N ASN A 19 9.86 -7.83 -17.78
CA ASN A 19 11.30 -8.04 -17.66
C ASN A 19 12.04 -6.71 -17.59
N LEU A 20 12.70 -6.45 -16.47
CA LEU A 20 13.47 -5.22 -16.23
C LEU A 20 14.96 -5.36 -16.55
N GLY A 21 15.36 -6.47 -17.21
CA GLY A 21 16.76 -6.80 -17.50
C GLY A 21 17.40 -7.65 -16.40
N GLU A 22 18.52 -8.29 -16.72
CA GLU A 22 19.35 -9.07 -15.80
C GLU A 22 18.61 -10.13 -14.97
N GLY A 23 17.50 -10.66 -15.48
CA GLY A 23 16.66 -11.63 -14.77
C GLY A 23 15.75 -11.01 -13.69
N ILE A 24 15.69 -9.70 -13.61
CA ILE A 24 14.81 -8.97 -12.69
C ILE A 24 13.42 -8.87 -13.32
N ASN A 25 12.42 -9.42 -12.64
CA ASN A 25 11.04 -9.42 -13.08
C ASN A 25 10.16 -8.57 -12.16
N LEU A 26 9.12 -7.96 -12.76
CA LEU A 26 8.04 -7.27 -12.07
C LEU A 26 6.72 -7.98 -12.42
N ASP A 27 6.19 -8.74 -11.46
CA ASP A 27 4.92 -9.44 -11.63
C ASP A 27 3.76 -8.46 -11.47
N MET A 28 2.90 -8.40 -12.50
CA MET A 28 1.75 -7.52 -12.57
C MET A 28 0.46 -8.34 -12.56
N MET A 29 -0.29 -8.28 -11.45
CA MET A 29 -1.53 -9.02 -11.26
C MET A 29 -2.70 -8.34 -11.97
N LEU A 30 -3.54 -9.11 -12.66
CA LEU A 30 -4.79 -8.61 -13.23
C LEU A 30 -5.78 -8.31 -12.12
N ILE A 31 -6.21 -7.05 -12.02
CA ILE A 31 -7.28 -6.59 -11.16
C ILE A 31 -8.54 -6.47 -12.03
N PRO A 32 -9.58 -7.28 -11.81
CA PRO A 32 -10.78 -7.25 -12.64
C PRO A 32 -11.55 -5.94 -12.44
N SER A 33 -12.29 -5.52 -13.44
CA SER A 33 -13.27 -4.42 -13.29
C SER A 33 -14.35 -4.79 -12.27
N GLY A 34 -14.87 -3.79 -11.59
CA GLY A 34 -15.94 -4.01 -10.61
C GLY A 34 -16.36 -2.74 -9.92
N SER A 35 -17.19 -2.88 -8.92
CA SER A 35 -17.69 -1.80 -8.07
C SER A 35 -17.51 -2.17 -6.60
N PHE A 36 -17.19 -1.21 -5.75
CA PHE A 36 -17.02 -1.42 -4.32
C PHE A 36 -17.43 -0.21 -3.49
N GLN A 37 -17.58 -0.42 -2.20
CA GLN A 37 -17.79 0.65 -1.22
C GLN A 37 -16.45 1.13 -0.71
N MET A 38 -16.02 2.31 -1.14
CA MET A 38 -14.80 2.97 -0.69
C MET A 38 -15.05 3.71 0.62
N GLY A 39 -14.10 3.60 1.54
CA GLY A 39 -14.18 4.24 2.85
C GLY A 39 -14.80 3.35 3.92
N THR A 40 -15.23 3.96 5.02
CA THR A 40 -15.75 3.30 6.22
C THR A 40 -17.16 3.79 6.52
N PRO A 41 -18.13 2.90 6.89
CA PRO A 41 -19.47 3.31 7.31
C PRO A 41 -19.41 4.24 8.54
N ASP A 42 -20.31 5.23 8.63
CA ASP A 42 -20.33 6.22 9.72
C ASP A 42 -20.39 5.57 11.11
N GLN A 43 -21.21 4.53 11.29
CA GLN A 43 -21.29 3.79 12.55
C GLN A 43 -19.96 3.17 12.97
N GLU A 44 -19.20 2.66 12.02
CA GLU A 44 -17.88 2.10 12.28
C GLU A 44 -16.84 3.21 12.56
N ILE A 45 -16.95 4.36 11.89
CA ILE A 45 -16.13 5.54 12.19
C ILE A 45 -16.33 6.00 13.62
N GLU A 46 -17.60 6.14 14.06
CA GLU A 46 -17.93 6.52 15.44
C GLU A 46 -17.32 5.53 16.46
N ARG A 47 -17.44 4.23 16.19
CA ARG A 47 -16.84 3.19 17.01
C ARG A 47 -15.32 3.33 17.10
N LEU A 48 -14.65 3.52 15.97
CA LEU A 48 -13.20 3.65 15.90
C LEU A 48 -12.71 4.94 16.59
N CYS A 49 -13.39 6.06 16.36
CA CYS A 49 -13.07 7.32 17.04
C CYS A 49 -13.14 7.18 18.56
N LYS A 50 -14.18 6.50 19.07
CA LYS A 50 -14.37 6.26 20.49
C LYS A 50 -13.33 5.27 21.06
N GLU A 51 -13.07 4.15 20.33
CA GLU A 51 -12.18 3.09 20.79
C GLU A 51 -10.72 3.56 20.89
N TYR A 52 -10.28 4.34 19.90
CA TYR A 52 -8.88 4.78 19.82
C TYR A 52 -8.66 6.21 20.32
N ASP A 53 -9.71 6.93 20.75
CA ASP A 53 -9.67 8.34 21.14
C ASP A 53 -8.99 9.21 20.05
N ARG A 54 -9.49 9.09 18.82
CA ARG A 54 -8.97 9.75 17.61
C ARG A 54 -10.09 10.09 16.63
N ASP A 55 -10.04 11.27 16.07
CA ASP A 55 -10.99 11.77 15.07
C ASP A 55 -10.56 11.55 13.60
N TYR A 56 -9.32 11.15 13.37
CA TYR A 56 -8.80 11.02 12.01
C TYR A 56 -9.45 9.90 11.19
N PHE A 57 -10.22 9.00 11.78
CA PHE A 57 -11.04 8.03 11.04
C PHE A 57 -12.18 8.70 10.24
N GLN A 58 -12.60 9.92 10.62
CA GLN A 58 -13.57 10.71 9.87
C GLN A 58 -13.13 11.01 8.44
N ARG A 59 -11.85 10.91 8.14
CA ARG A 59 -11.30 11.09 6.78
C ARG A 59 -11.72 10.00 5.81
N GLU A 60 -12.19 8.87 6.33
CA GLU A 60 -12.66 7.71 5.58
C GLU A 60 -14.14 7.84 5.17
N SER A 61 -14.77 8.99 5.44
CA SER A 61 -16.18 9.30 5.11
C SER A 61 -16.31 10.34 4.00
N PRO A 62 -17.49 10.43 3.37
CA PRO A 62 -18.56 9.44 3.40
C PRO A 62 -18.16 8.16 2.67
N GLN A 63 -18.64 7.00 3.15
CA GLN A 63 -18.54 5.77 2.36
C GLN A 63 -19.37 5.94 1.09
N HIS A 64 -18.80 5.57 -0.07
CA HIS A 64 -19.45 5.77 -1.35
C HIS A 64 -19.07 4.68 -2.35
N THR A 65 -19.93 4.49 -3.36
CA THR A 65 -19.68 3.51 -4.42
C THR A 65 -18.70 4.07 -5.44
N VAL A 66 -17.67 3.28 -5.77
CA VAL A 66 -16.71 3.57 -6.85
C VAL A 66 -16.69 2.43 -7.85
N ASN A 67 -16.69 2.78 -9.14
CA ASN A 67 -16.54 1.85 -10.25
C ASN A 67 -15.08 1.83 -10.71
N ILE A 68 -14.50 0.65 -10.80
CA ILE A 68 -13.11 0.45 -11.19
C ILE A 68 -13.07 -0.26 -12.54
N SER A 69 -12.38 0.30 -13.51
CA SER A 69 -12.01 -0.38 -14.74
C SER A 69 -10.92 -1.41 -14.47
N ALA A 70 -10.83 -2.48 -15.28
CA ALA A 70 -9.76 -3.45 -15.13
C ALA A 70 -8.38 -2.81 -15.37
N PHE A 71 -7.38 -3.22 -14.58
CA PHE A 71 -5.99 -2.76 -14.68
C PHE A 71 -5.04 -3.83 -14.15
N PHE A 72 -3.74 -3.62 -14.31
CA PHE A 72 -2.73 -4.45 -13.66
C PHE A 72 -2.08 -3.72 -12.50
N MET A 73 -1.80 -4.43 -11.41
CA MET A 73 -1.11 -3.88 -10.24
C MET A 73 0.09 -4.76 -9.87
N GLY A 74 1.19 -4.14 -9.47
CA GLY A 74 2.36 -4.83 -8.95
C GLY A 74 1.98 -5.79 -7.83
N ARG A 75 2.36 -7.07 -7.97
CA ARG A 75 2.10 -8.14 -7.00
C ARG A 75 2.57 -7.76 -5.60
N TYR A 76 3.66 -7.04 -5.54
CA TYR A 76 4.34 -6.55 -4.35
C TYR A 76 4.58 -5.04 -4.43
N PRO A 77 4.88 -4.35 -3.33
CA PRO A 77 5.58 -3.08 -3.39
C PRO A 77 6.88 -3.22 -4.19
N ILE A 78 7.31 -2.17 -4.88
CA ILE A 78 8.56 -2.19 -5.64
C ILE A 78 9.72 -2.56 -4.71
N THR A 79 10.52 -3.56 -5.14
CA THR A 79 11.67 -4.04 -4.37
C THR A 79 12.92 -3.20 -4.63
N GLN A 80 13.92 -3.32 -3.76
CA GLN A 80 15.19 -2.61 -3.91
C GLN A 80 15.91 -2.97 -5.21
N VAL A 81 15.84 -4.24 -5.65
CA VAL A 81 16.45 -4.65 -6.92
C VAL A 81 15.71 -4.07 -8.13
N GLN A 82 14.38 -4.06 -8.12
CA GLN A 82 13.56 -3.47 -9.19
C GLN A 82 13.79 -1.95 -9.26
N TRP A 83 13.83 -1.28 -8.09
CA TRP A 83 14.16 0.12 -8.02
C TRP A 83 15.52 0.42 -8.67
N ARG A 84 16.56 -0.30 -8.26
CA ARG A 84 17.93 -0.09 -8.77
C ARG A 84 18.00 -0.27 -10.29
N ALA A 85 17.34 -1.28 -10.85
CA ALA A 85 17.30 -1.55 -12.27
C ALA A 85 16.76 -0.34 -13.05
N ILE A 86 15.65 0.25 -12.61
CA ILE A 86 15.02 1.40 -13.30
C ILE A 86 15.71 2.72 -12.94
N ALA A 87 16.19 2.90 -11.70
CA ALA A 87 16.91 4.10 -11.30
C ALA A 87 18.24 4.27 -12.05
N ALA A 88 18.85 3.17 -12.53
CA ALA A 88 20.06 3.18 -13.35
C ALA A 88 19.83 3.64 -14.79
N THR A 89 18.59 3.69 -15.28
CA THR A 89 18.27 4.18 -16.64
C THR A 89 18.36 5.71 -16.70
N ALA A 90 18.41 6.26 -17.90
CA ALA A 90 18.51 7.71 -18.09
C ALA A 90 17.31 8.43 -17.46
N LYS A 91 17.58 9.54 -16.77
CA LYS A 91 16.52 10.36 -16.17
C LYS A 91 15.58 10.96 -17.21
N ILE A 92 14.36 11.22 -16.76
CA ILE A 92 13.37 11.98 -17.52
C ILE A 92 13.28 13.38 -16.92
N ASP A 93 12.85 13.51 -15.65
CA ASP A 93 12.69 14.79 -14.97
C ASP A 93 13.73 15.01 -13.87
N ILE A 94 13.94 14.01 -13.02
CA ILE A 94 14.83 14.12 -11.85
C ILE A 94 15.81 12.94 -11.74
N ASP A 95 16.92 13.16 -11.06
CA ASP A 95 17.86 12.09 -10.74
C ASP A 95 17.30 11.19 -9.63
N LEU A 96 17.51 9.88 -9.77
CA LEU A 96 17.17 8.89 -8.75
C LEU A 96 18.45 8.34 -8.12
N GLU A 97 18.47 8.32 -6.79
CA GLU A 97 19.50 7.62 -6.01
C GLU A 97 19.33 6.11 -6.24
N LEU A 98 20.42 5.39 -6.58
CA LEU A 98 20.34 3.97 -6.89
C LEU A 98 19.92 3.09 -5.70
N GLU A 99 20.32 3.50 -4.49
CA GLU A 99 20.09 2.74 -3.27
C GLU A 99 19.59 3.65 -2.13
N PRO A 100 18.37 4.21 -2.22
CA PRO A 100 17.87 5.17 -1.24
C PRO A 100 17.49 4.53 0.10
N SER A 101 17.24 3.24 0.12
CA SER A 101 16.67 2.53 1.27
C SER A 101 17.56 2.58 2.51
N HIS A 102 16.91 2.69 3.68
CA HIS A 102 17.55 2.61 4.98
C HIS A 102 17.94 1.17 5.33
N PHE A 103 17.06 0.21 5.10
CA PHE A 103 17.32 -1.20 5.43
C PHE A 103 18.11 -1.88 4.32
N LYS A 104 19.43 -1.87 4.43
CA LYS A 104 20.39 -2.43 3.44
C LYS A 104 20.93 -3.80 3.81
N GLU A 105 20.58 -4.33 4.97
CA GLU A 105 21.01 -5.65 5.42
C GLU A 105 20.03 -6.75 5.01
N PRO A 106 20.48 -8.00 4.84
CA PRO A 106 19.62 -9.15 4.67
C PRO A 106 18.59 -9.24 5.81
N TYR A 107 17.42 -9.81 5.52
CA TYR A 107 16.44 -10.17 6.54
C TYR A 107 16.50 -11.68 6.77
N GLN A 108 17.04 -12.10 7.91
CA GLN A 108 17.36 -13.51 8.17
C GLN A 108 18.27 -14.05 7.02
N GLU A 109 17.87 -15.13 6.35
CA GLU A 109 18.59 -15.73 5.23
C GLU A 109 18.22 -15.16 3.86
N GLN A 110 17.28 -14.20 3.81
CA GLN A 110 16.80 -13.61 2.56
C GLN A 110 17.56 -12.32 2.23
N ASP A 111 17.98 -12.22 0.98
CA ASP A 111 18.71 -11.08 0.48
C ASP A 111 17.90 -9.78 0.62
N ARG A 112 18.58 -8.69 0.93
CA ARG A 112 18.00 -7.34 1.02
C ARG A 112 17.29 -6.89 -0.26
N TRP A 113 17.74 -7.36 -1.40
CA TRP A 113 17.19 -7.00 -2.70
C TRP A 113 15.72 -7.38 -2.89
N THR A 114 15.23 -8.33 -2.09
CA THR A 114 13.83 -8.73 -2.03
C THR A 114 12.99 -7.88 -1.06
N ARG A 115 13.61 -6.98 -0.31
CA ARG A 115 12.89 -6.03 0.56
C ARG A 115 12.26 -4.92 -0.28
N PRO A 116 11.15 -4.31 0.15
CA PRO A 116 10.61 -3.15 -0.55
C PRO A 116 11.61 -2.00 -0.54
N VAL A 117 11.64 -1.21 -1.61
CA VAL A 117 12.33 0.07 -1.57
C VAL A 117 11.57 1.01 -0.63
N GLU A 118 12.32 1.75 0.19
CA GLU A 118 11.79 2.79 1.06
C GLU A 118 12.71 4.01 1.08
N GLN A 119 12.37 5.06 1.80
CA GLN A 119 13.01 6.38 1.71
C GLN A 119 12.86 7.02 0.32
N VAL A 120 11.76 6.76 -0.34
CA VAL A 120 11.40 7.39 -1.61
C VAL A 120 10.21 8.32 -1.41
N ASN A 121 10.28 9.51 -1.98
CA ASN A 121 9.18 10.45 -1.98
C ASN A 121 8.27 10.25 -3.20
N TRP A 122 7.15 10.97 -3.25
CA TRP A 122 6.17 10.84 -4.33
C TRP A 122 6.75 11.22 -5.71
N GLU A 123 7.59 12.25 -5.77
CA GLU A 123 8.22 12.69 -7.03
C GLU A 123 9.17 11.63 -7.57
N GLN A 124 9.96 11.00 -6.69
CA GLN A 124 10.85 9.91 -7.05
C GLN A 124 10.10 8.66 -7.51
N ALA A 125 8.99 8.32 -6.83
CA ALA A 125 8.13 7.21 -7.23
C ALA A 125 7.47 7.48 -8.60
N THR A 126 7.07 8.72 -8.89
CA THR A 126 6.53 9.13 -10.18
C THR A 126 7.60 9.09 -11.28
N GLU A 127 8.81 9.56 -11.01
CA GLU A 127 9.94 9.45 -11.95
C GLU A 127 10.26 7.99 -12.26
N PHE A 128 10.25 7.11 -11.26
CA PHE A 128 10.39 5.67 -11.48
C PHE A 128 9.35 5.14 -12.45
N CYS A 129 8.07 5.48 -12.26
CA CYS A 129 6.99 5.07 -13.16
C CYS A 129 7.21 5.56 -14.59
N LYS A 130 7.64 6.82 -14.79
CA LYS A 130 7.95 7.38 -16.08
C LYS A 130 9.08 6.62 -16.78
N ARG A 131 10.17 6.36 -16.07
CA ARG A 131 11.30 5.58 -16.62
C ARG A 131 10.87 4.16 -16.97
N LEU A 132 10.13 3.48 -16.06
CA LEU A 132 9.59 2.15 -16.31
C LEU A 132 8.70 2.13 -17.57
N SER A 133 7.85 3.16 -17.75
CA SER A 133 7.00 3.29 -18.94
C SER A 133 7.83 3.40 -20.21
N ARG A 134 8.87 4.20 -20.21
CA ARG A 134 9.77 4.35 -21.36
C ARG A 134 10.50 3.05 -21.70
N GLU A 135 11.06 2.36 -20.69
CA GLU A 135 11.84 1.14 -20.90
C GLU A 135 10.97 -0.04 -21.39
N THR A 136 9.68 -0.06 -21.02
CA THR A 136 8.76 -1.17 -21.34
C THR A 136 7.75 -0.85 -22.44
N THR A 137 7.68 0.42 -22.89
CA THR A 137 6.67 0.91 -23.84
C THR A 137 5.22 0.72 -23.40
N ARG A 138 4.99 0.58 -22.07
CA ARG A 138 3.66 0.47 -21.43
C ARG A 138 3.46 1.65 -20.49
N GLU A 139 2.22 2.03 -20.23
CA GLU A 139 1.90 3.14 -19.32
C GLU A 139 1.87 2.65 -17.85
N TYR A 140 2.93 2.96 -17.10
CA TYR A 140 3.02 2.72 -15.66
C TYR A 140 2.83 4.02 -14.88
N ARG A 141 2.10 3.94 -13.79
CA ARG A 141 1.88 5.06 -12.86
C ARG A 141 1.68 4.56 -11.42
N LEU A 142 1.57 5.47 -10.48
CA LEU A 142 1.07 5.16 -9.15
C LEU A 142 -0.43 4.79 -9.23
N PRO A 143 -0.95 3.92 -8.34
CA PRO A 143 -2.38 3.66 -8.27
C PRO A 143 -3.13 4.93 -7.85
N SER A 144 -4.36 5.11 -8.30
CA SER A 144 -5.27 6.00 -7.60
C SER A 144 -5.58 5.45 -6.21
N GLU A 145 -6.01 6.30 -5.29
CA GLU A 145 -6.43 5.87 -3.95
C GLU A 145 -7.56 4.84 -4.01
N ALA A 146 -8.50 5.03 -4.94
CA ALA A 146 -9.61 4.13 -5.16
C ALA A 146 -9.16 2.77 -5.74
N GLU A 147 -8.26 2.76 -6.72
CA GLU A 147 -7.66 1.53 -7.24
C GLU A 147 -6.92 0.76 -6.15
N TRP A 148 -6.17 1.48 -5.31
CA TRP A 148 -5.43 0.89 -4.20
C TRP A 148 -6.38 0.20 -3.19
N GLU A 149 -7.45 0.89 -2.74
CA GLU A 149 -8.38 0.33 -1.76
C GLU A 149 -9.19 -0.84 -2.35
N TYR A 150 -9.66 -0.71 -3.60
CA TYR A 150 -10.33 -1.81 -4.31
C TYR A 150 -9.46 -3.06 -4.38
N ALA A 151 -8.22 -2.88 -4.82
CA ALA A 151 -7.23 -3.96 -4.93
C ALA A 151 -6.87 -4.55 -3.56
N CYS A 152 -6.73 -3.73 -2.52
CA CYS A 152 -6.49 -4.17 -1.15
C CYS A 152 -7.63 -5.03 -0.61
N ARG A 153 -8.88 -4.58 -0.78
CA ARG A 153 -10.07 -5.32 -0.34
C ARG A 153 -10.28 -6.62 -1.10
N ALA A 154 -10.00 -6.65 -2.38
CA ALA A 154 -10.19 -7.83 -3.23
C ALA A 154 -11.54 -8.53 -3.00
N GLY A 155 -12.63 -7.75 -2.94
CA GLY A 155 -14.00 -8.21 -2.73
C GLY A 155 -14.45 -8.34 -1.27
N THR A 156 -13.60 -8.02 -0.28
CA THR A 156 -14.00 -8.02 1.14
C THR A 156 -14.51 -6.64 1.59
N THR A 157 -15.34 -6.64 2.62
CA THR A 157 -15.84 -5.44 3.31
C THR A 157 -15.26 -5.26 4.70
N THR A 158 -14.50 -6.25 5.17
CA THR A 158 -13.87 -6.29 6.49
C THR A 158 -12.70 -5.28 6.63
N ALA A 159 -12.23 -5.09 7.85
CA ALA A 159 -11.11 -4.16 8.12
C ALA A 159 -9.83 -4.53 7.34
N PHE A 160 -9.59 -5.83 7.14
CA PHE A 160 -8.45 -6.39 6.38
C PHE A 160 -8.97 -7.40 5.37
N HIS A 161 -8.21 -7.69 4.30
CA HIS A 161 -8.64 -8.67 3.30
C HIS A 161 -8.76 -10.11 3.85
N PHE A 162 -8.17 -10.38 4.99
CA PHE A 162 -8.26 -11.67 5.68
C PHE A 162 -9.26 -11.68 6.85
N GLY A 163 -10.06 -10.62 7.05
CA GLY A 163 -11.14 -10.57 8.04
C GLY A 163 -11.13 -9.34 8.94
N GLU A 164 -11.77 -9.48 10.11
CA GLU A 164 -12.03 -8.39 11.04
C GLU A 164 -10.82 -8.04 11.93
N THR A 165 -9.78 -8.85 11.91
CA THR A 165 -8.57 -8.63 12.72
C THR A 165 -7.31 -9.00 11.97
N ILE A 166 -6.15 -8.68 12.55
CA ILE A 166 -4.83 -8.90 11.98
C ILE A 166 -3.88 -9.48 13.02
N THR A 167 -2.92 -10.27 12.59
CA THR A 167 -1.82 -10.79 13.42
C THR A 167 -0.47 -10.59 12.73
N THR A 168 0.59 -10.47 13.51
CA THR A 168 1.95 -10.36 12.99
C THR A 168 2.47 -11.62 12.30
N ASP A 169 1.69 -12.70 12.28
CA ASP A 169 1.94 -13.91 11.47
C ASP A 169 1.45 -13.77 10.02
N LEU A 170 0.64 -12.73 9.74
CA LEU A 170 0.06 -12.47 8.42
C LEU A 170 0.58 -11.16 7.79
N ALA A 171 1.12 -10.24 8.60
CA ALA A 171 1.54 -8.92 8.15
C ALA A 171 2.65 -8.32 9.02
N ASN A 172 3.37 -7.35 8.47
CA ASN A 172 4.45 -6.66 9.18
C ASN A 172 3.99 -5.28 9.68
N TYR A 173 3.67 -5.22 10.96
CA TYR A 173 3.30 -4.00 11.68
C TYR A 173 3.78 -4.08 13.13
N ARG A 174 3.60 -3.02 13.92
CA ARG A 174 3.92 -3.01 15.33
C ARG A 174 2.84 -3.76 16.11
N GLY A 175 3.07 -5.03 16.41
CA GLY A 175 2.14 -5.90 17.14
C GLY A 175 2.25 -5.81 18.66
N THR A 176 3.07 -4.90 19.19
CA THR A 176 3.23 -4.62 20.63
C THR A 176 2.61 -3.29 21.01
N ASP A 177 2.11 -3.19 22.22
CA ASP A 177 1.66 -1.91 22.76
C ASP A 177 2.80 -0.89 22.80
N TRP A 178 2.42 0.36 22.73
CA TRP A 178 3.31 1.48 22.96
C TRP A 178 2.62 2.53 23.83
N GLU A 179 3.31 2.96 24.84
CA GLU A 179 2.85 4.01 25.73
C GLU A 179 3.59 5.31 25.45
N LYS A 180 2.85 6.36 25.22
CA LYS A 180 3.39 7.72 25.07
C LYS A 180 2.40 8.73 25.64
N ASP A 181 2.89 9.68 26.43
CA ASP A 181 2.10 10.78 26.99
C ASP A 181 0.83 10.25 27.72
N GLN A 182 0.97 9.19 28.53
CA GLN A 182 -0.09 8.49 29.26
C GLN A 182 -1.16 7.83 28.36
N LYS A 183 -0.94 7.74 27.06
CA LYS A 183 -1.81 7.04 26.11
C LYS A 183 -1.20 5.72 25.69
N VAL A 184 -2.02 4.67 25.70
CA VAL A 184 -1.65 3.35 25.18
C VAL A 184 -2.11 3.23 23.73
N TYR A 185 -1.19 2.85 22.86
CA TYR A 185 -1.44 2.50 21.47
C TYR A 185 -1.40 0.98 21.36
N PRO A 186 -2.55 0.30 21.19
CA PRO A 186 -2.60 -1.15 21.26
C PRO A 186 -1.92 -1.81 20.06
N GLY A 187 -1.16 -2.88 20.34
CA GLY A 187 -0.52 -3.72 19.32
C GLY A 187 -1.46 -4.76 18.69
N ASN A 188 -2.74 -4.79 19.07
CA ASN A 188 -3.78 -5.63 18.51
C ASN A 188 -4.90 -4.77 17.90
N TYR A 189 -5.72 -5.36 17.04
CA TYR A 189 -6.95 -4.76 16.49
C TYR A 189 -8.16 -5.60 16.90
N GLY A 190 -9.16 -4.94 17.48
CA GLY A 190 -10.36 -5.61 17.95
C GLY A 190 -10.03 -6.77 18.90
N ARG A 191 -10.57 -7.96 18.62
CA ARG A 191 -10.32 -9.18 19.41
C ARG A 191 -9.07 -9.95 18.99
N GLY A 192 -8.27 -9.41 18.08
CA GLY A 192 -7.04 -10.04 17.61
C GLY A 192 -5.96 -10.13 18.70
N PRO A 193 -4.96 -11.00 18.51
CA PRO A 193 -3.85 -11.12 19.44
C PRO A 193 -2.88 -9.94 19.29
N LYS A 194 -2.17 -9.62 20.37
CA LYS A 194 -0.91 -8.89 20.29
C LYS A 194 0.14 -9.79 19.63
N GLY A 195 1.12 -9.18 19.00
CA GLY A 195 2.16 -9.89 18.28
C GLY A 195 3.56 -9.33 18.56
N ILE A 196 4.43 -9.39 17.59
CA ILE A 196 5.81 -8.92 17.68
C ILE A 196 5.98 -7.56 16.99
N TYR A 197 7.09 -6.89 17.31
CA TYR A 197 7.54 -5.68 16.63
C TYR A 197 8.91 -5.94 16.00
N ARG A 198 8.94 -6.09 14.67
CA ARG A 198 10.16 -6.44 13.91
C ARG A 198 11.14 -5.28 13.75
N LYS A 199 10.68 -4.04 13.91
CA LYS A 199 11.47 -2.80 13.82
C LYS A 199 12.15 -2.57 12.46
N GLN A 200 11.71 -3.24 11.42
CA GLN A 200 12.26 -3.15 10.07
C GLN A 200 11.26 -3.70 9.04
N THR A 201 11.49 -3.42 7.77
CA THR A 201 10.76 -4.07 6.66
C THR A 201 11.07 -5.57 6.61
N THR A 202 10.18 -6.35 6.05
CA THR A 202 10.43 -7.75 5.64
C THR A 202 10.60 -7.83 4.13
N PRO A 203 11.22 -8.90 3.59
CA PRO A 203 11.13 -9.21 2.18
C PRO A 203 9.67 -9.23 1.72
N VAL A 204 9.40 -8.82 0.48
CA VAL A 204 8.03 -8.81 -0.05
C VAL A 204 7.49 -10.24 -0.12
N GLY A 205 6.20 -10.42 0.22
CA GLY A 205 5.58 -11.73 0.25
C GLY A 205 6.06 -12.67 1.35
N TYR A 206 6.83 -12.18 2.33
CA TYR A 206 7.41 -12.99 3.43
C TYR A 206 6.38 -13.88 4.12
N PHE A 207 5.17 -13.39 4.35
CA PHE A 207 4.10 -14.11 5.04
C PHE A 207 3.39 -15.15 4.18
N LYS A 208 3.64 -15.17 2.87
CA LYS A 208 2.99 -16.08 1.90
C LYS A 208 1.45 -16.02 1.95
N VAL A 209 0.90 -14.85 2.19
CA VAL A 209 -0.54 -14.57 2.25
C VAL A 209 -0.87 -13.50 1.22
N ALA A 210 -1.47 -13.92 0.12
CA ALA A 210 -2.03 -13.02 -0.88
C ALA A 210 -3.52 -12.79 -0.62
N ASN A 211 -4.04 -11.64 -1.08
CA ASN A 211 -5.49 -11.45 -1.18
C ASN A 211 -6.08 -12.21 -2.39
N ALA A 212 -7.39 -12.08 -2.62
CA ALA A 212 -8.07 -12.81 -3.69
C ALA A 212 -7.64 -12.40 -5.11
N PHE A 213 -6.96 -11.26 -5.28
CA PHE A 213 -6.38 -10.80 -6.54
C PHE A 213 -4.89 -11.18 -6.69
N GLY A 214 -4.32 -11.91 -5.74
CA GLY A 214 -2.91 -12.33 -5.76
C GLY A 214 -1.92 -11.27 -5.29
N LEU A 215 -2.38 -10.21 -4.63
CA LEU A 215 -1.55 -9.13 -4.09
C LEU A 215 -1.08 -9.44 -2.66
N TYR A 216 0.17 -9.14 -2.38
CA TYR A 216 0.80 -9.32 -1.07
C TYR A 216 1.10 -7.98 -0.40
N ASP A 217 1.30 -8.02 0.91
CA ASP A 217 1.76 -6.90 1.74
C ASP A 217 0.85 -5.65 1.67
N MET A 218 -0.46 -5.85 1.39
CA MET A 218 -1.44 -4.75 1.36
C MET A 218 -1.73 -4.15 2.75
N HIS A 219 -1.29 -4.80 3.83
CA HIS A 219 -1.49 -4.39 5.21
C HIS A 219 -0.16 -4.38 5.97
N GLY A 220 0.50 -3.23 6.05
CA GLY A 220 1.78 -3.07 6.72
C GLY A 220 2.99 -3.12 5.77
N ASN A 221 4.15 -3.44 6.29
CA ASN A 221 5.46 -3.40 5.68
C ASN A 221 5.92 -1.99 5.31
N VAL A 222 5.40 -1.39 4.25
CA VAL A 222 5.63 0.02 3.90
C VAL A 222 4.33 0.73 3.55
N TRP A 223 4.21 2.00 3.88
CA TRP A 223 3.19 2.87 3.32
C TRP A 223 3.41 3.00 1.82
N GLU A 224 2.34 3.04 1.05
CA GLU A 224 2.39 3.10 -0.41
C GLU A 224 1.81 4.41 -0.92
N TRP A 225 2.59 5.15 -1.71
CA TRP A 225 2.18 6.36 -2.38
C TRP A 225 1.07 6.07 -3.39
N CYS A 226 0.01 6.89 -3.34
CA CYS A 226 -1.02 6.98 -4.37
C CYS A 226 -0.85 8.25 -5.22
N GLU A 227 -1.48 8.27 -6.38
CA GLU A 227 -1.45 9.41 -7.30
C GLU A 227 -2.22 10.61 -6.75
N ASP A 228 -3.26 10.36 -5.96
CA ASP A 228 -4.20 11.35 -5.45
C ASP A 228 -3.55 12.40 -4.56
N ASP A 229 -4.08 13.62 -4.69
CA ASP A 229 -3.90 14.66 -3.70
C ASP A 229 -4.75 14.34 -2.46
N TYR A 230 -4.24 14.71 -1.29
CA TYR A 230 -4.98 14.50 -0.06
C TYR A 230 -6.16 15.48 0.06
N HIS A 231 -7.33 14.94 0.31
CA HIS A 231 -8.55 15.67 0.68
C HIS A 231 -9.01 15.23 2.08
N PRO A 232 -9.58 16.11 2.90
CA PRO A 232 -9.89 15.81 4.31
C PRO A 232 -10.97 14.73 4.50
N ASN A 233 -11.78 14.48 3.47
CA ASN A 233 -12.80 13.43 3.42
C ASN A 233 -13.12 13.09 1.95
N TYR A 234 -14.11 12.24 1.70
CA TYR A 234 -14.52 11.83 0.34
C TYR A 234 -15.68 12.65 -0.26
N GLN A 235 -16.07 13.79 0.36
CA GLN A 235 -17.12 14.62 -0.22
C GLN A 235 -16.68 15.20 -1.56
N GLY A 236 -17.36 14.76 -2.64
CA GLY A 236 -17.02 15.16 -4.02
C GLY A 236 -15.89 14.38 -4.67
N ALA A 237 -15.47 13.25 -4.08
CA ALA A 237 -14.47 12.36 -4.66
C ALA A 237 -14.96 11.75 -5.99
N PRO A 238 -14.06 11.46 -6.95
CA PRO A 238 -14.39 10.72 -8.16
C PRO A 238 -14.99 9.35 -7.85
N THR A 239 -15.96 8.93 -8.66
CA THR A 239 -16.63 7.60 -8.51
C THR A 239 -16.30 6.63 -9.65
N ASP A 240 -15.39 7.01 -10.54
CA ASP A 240 -14.95 6.25 -11.71
C ASP A 240 -13.56 5.60 -11.54
N GLY A 241 -12.99 5.68 -10.32
CA GLY A 241 -11.67 5.15 -10.02
C GLY A 241 -10.51 6.04 -10.45
N SER A 242 -10.76 7.20 -11.06
CA SER A 242 -9.70 8.16 -11.39
C SER A 242 -9.08 8.80 -10.14
N ALA A 243 -7.81 9.20 -10.23
CA ALA A 243 -7.13 9.89 -9.15
C ALA A 243 -7.74 11.28 -8.90
N TRP A 244 -7.95 11.62 -7.63
CA TRP A 244 -8.49 12.91 -7.22
C TRP A 244 -7.40 13.96 -7.13
N ILE A 245 -7.21 14.72 -8.22
CA ILE A 245 -6.14 15.71 -8.36
C ILE A 245 -6.68 17.12 -8.13
N SER A 246 -6.05 17.86 -7.22
CA SER A 246 -6.32 19.26 -6.97
C SER A 246 -5.66 20.17 -8.00
N LYS A 247 -6.25 21.34 -8.22
CA LYS A 247 -5.62 22.39 -9.05
C LYS A 247 -4.40 23.03 -8.38
N ASN A 248 -4.21 22.84 -7.08
CA ASN A 248 -3.11 23.42 -6.31
C ASN A 248 -1.86 22.52 -6.35
N LYS A 249 -0.75 23.02 -6.91
CA LYS A 249 0.53 22.29 -7.04
C LYS A 249 1.21 21.93 -5.72
N TYR A 250 0.80 22.54 -4.61
CA TYR A 250 1.40 22.35 -3.28
C TYR A 250 0.61 21.38 -2.40
N THR A 251 -0.29 20.62 -2.98
CA THR A 251 -1.06 19.63 -2.24
C THR A 251 -0.18 18.51 -1.74
N THR A 252 -0.62 17.91 -0.67
CA THR A 252 -0.03 16.73 -0.08
C THR A 252 -0.63 15.48 -0.72
N LYS A 253 0.09 14.38 -0.68
CA LYS A 253 -0.26 13.13 -1.37
C LYS A 253 -0.79 12.10 -0.38
N VAL A 254 -1.60 11.18 -0.90
CA VAL A 254 -2.17 10.08 -0.13
C VAL A 254 -1.16 8.94 0.02
N LEU A 255 -1.13 8.35 1.22
CA LEU A 255 -0.42 7.12 1.54
C LEU A 255 -1.41 6.09 2.11
N ARG A 256 -1.25 4.84 1.70
CA ARG A 256 -2.14 3.73 2.07
C ARG A 256 -1.37 2.54 2.63
N GLY A 257 -2.05 1.62 3.33
CA GLY A 257 -1.56 0.29 3.71
C GLY A 257 -0.94 0.15 5.11
N GLY A 258 -0.47 1.22 5.70
CA GLY A 258 0.27 1.12 6.97
C GLY A 258 1.72 0.70 6.76
N SER A 259 2.47 0.48 7.84
CA SER A 259 3.88 0.08 7.76
C SER A 259 4.33 -0.75 8.95
N TRP A 260 5.54 -1.31 8.84
CA TRP A 260 6.19 -2.11 9.89
C TRP A 260 6.29 -1.40 11.25
N GLY A 261 6.34 -0.07 11.25
CA GLY A 261 6.54 0.76 12.45
C GLY A 261 5.25 1.20 13.15
N LEU A 262 4.08 0.92 12.55
CA LEU A 262 2.81 1.48 12.98
C LEU A 262 1.83 0.42 13.50
N TYR A 263 0.73 0.90 14.10
CA TYR A 263 -0.27 0.06 14.78
C TYR A 263 -1.23 -0.59 13.81
N PRO A 264 -1.85 -1.72 14.17
CA PRO A 264 -2.70 -2.49 13.27
C PRO A 264 -3.91 -1.71 12.76
N TYR A 265 -4.49 -0.81 13.55
CA TYR A 265 -5.64 0.00 13.09
C TYR A 265 -5.30 0.98 11.96
N LEU A 266 -4.00 1.31 11.77
CA LEU A 266 -3.49 2.13 10.67
C LEU A 266 -3.23 1.29 9.40
N CYS A 267 -3.27 -0.05 9.53
CA CYS A 267 -3.09 -0.98 8.41
C CYS A 267 -4.42 -1.44 7.79
N ARG A 268 -5.57 -0.89 8.19
CA ARG A 268 -6.89 -1.25 7.63
C ARG A 268 -6.99 -0.86 6.16
N SER A 269 -7.80 -1.60 5.40
CA SER A 269 -8.04 -1.32 3.98
C SER A 269 -8.48 0.12 3.72
N ALA A 270 -9.39 0.67 4.56
CA ALA A 270 -9.92 2.00 4.41
C ALA A 270 -9.04 3.12 5.00
N PHE A 271 -8.01 2.78 5.79
CA PHE A 271 -7.25 3.81 6.48
C PHE A 271 -6.45 4.68 5.50
N ARG A 272 -6.62 5.99 5.63
CA ARG A 272 -5.95 7.04 4.86
C ARG A 272 -4.92 7.73 5.75
N ASN A 273 -3.68 7.75 5.32
CA ASN A 273 -2.66 8.46 6.10
C ASN A 273 -2.80 9.97 5.92
N LEU A 274 -2.29 10.66 6.92
CA LEU A 274 -2.21 12.12 6.93
C LEU A 274 -1.25 12.64 5.86
N ASN A 275 -1.72 13.57 5.10
CA ASN A 275 -1.19 14.82 4.68
C ASN A 275 0.36 14.90 4.66
N PHE A 276 1.03 14.05 3.86
CA PHE A 276 2.47 14.19 3.69
C PHE A 276 2.81 14.95 2.41
N ARG A 277 3.68 15.95 2.56
CA ARG A 277 4.23 16.67 1.43
C ARG A 277 4.88 15.67 0.47
N ARG A 278 4.69 15.91 -0.82
CA ARG A 278 5.18 15.04 -1.88
C ARG A 278 6.69 14.87 -1.93
N ASP A 279 7.46 15.79 -1.30
CA ASP A 279 8.92 15.75 -1.16
C ASP A 279 9.40 15.02 0.11
N TYR A 280 8.46 14.55 0.97
CA TYR A 280 8.80 13.88 2.21
C TYR A 280 9.16 12.42 1.98
N ARG A 281 10.24 11.95 2.58
CA ARG A 281 10.69 10.56 2.49
C ARG A 281 11.08 10.02 3.86
N LEU A 282 10.61 8.82 4.18
CA LEU A 282 10.92 8.12 5.43
C LEU A 282 11.16 6.64 5.16
N TYR A 283 11.87 5.99 6.07
CA TYR A 283 12.26 4.58 5.99
C TYR A 283 11.08 3.58 6.14
N TYR A 284 9.87 4.06 5.94
CA TYR A 284 8.64 3.28 5.86
C TYR A 284 7.69 3.77 4.75
N TYR A 285 8.18 4.62 3.81
CA TYR A 285 7.46 5.04 2.61
C TYR A 285 8.06 4.38 1.38
N GLY A 286 7.24 3.56 0.73
CA GLY A 286 7.51 2.94 -0.55
C GLY A 286 6.33 3.14 -1.49
N PHE A 287 6.16 2.28 -2.48
CA PHE A 287 5.06 2.34 -3.44
C PHE A 287 4.95 1.04 -4.22
N ARG A 288 3.80 0.85 -4.85
CA ARG A 288 3.63 -0.11 -5.94
C ARG A 288 3.15 0.60 -7.20
N VAL A 289 3.22 -0.07 -8.33
CA VAL A 289 2.85 0.50 -9.62
C VAL A 289 1.60 -0.16 -10.17
N VAL A 290 0.88 0.57 -11.02
CA VAL A 290 -0.20 0.05 -11.85
C VAL A 290 0.13 0.27 -13.32
N CYS A 291 -0.44 -0.59 -14.18
CA CYS A 291 -0.36 -0.50 -15.62
C CYS A 291 -1.78 -0.60 -16.22
N VAL A 292 -2.11 0.30 -17.14
CA VAL A 292 -3.44 0.35 -17.76
C VAL A 292 -3.48 -0.53 -19.00
N PHE A 293 -4.63 -1.17 -19.26
CA PHE A 293 -4.82 -1.94 -20.50
C PHE A 293 -4.74 -1.05 -21.73
N GLY A 294 -3.94 -1.45 -22.71
CA GLY A 294 -4.13 -1.08 -24.12
C GLY A 294 -3.58 0.29 -24.56
N ARG A 295 -2.76 0.97 -23.78
CA ARG A 295 -1.94 2.06 -24.31
C ARG A 295 -0.50 1.60 -24.44
N THR A 296 -0.14 1.13 -25.66
CA THR A 296 1.25 1.14 -26.11
C THR A 296 1.58 2.60 -26.41
N LEU A 297 2.60 3.14 -25.80
CA LEU A 297 3.08 4.52 -26.05
C LEU A 297 3.66 4.65 -27.45
#